data_90922fd83ee3b3c01bfe4a0923a0e736
#
_entry.id   90922fd83ee3b3c01bfe4a0923a0e736
#
_cell.length_a   1.000
_cell.length_b   1.000
_cell.length_c   1.000
_cell.angle_alpha   90.00
_cell.angle_beta   90.00
_cell.angle_gamma   90.00
#
_symmetry.space_group_name_H-M   'P 1'
#
loop_
_entity.id
_entity.type
_entity.pdbx_description
1 polymer ?
#
loop_
_entity_poly.entity_id
_entity_poly.type
_entity_poly.pdbx_seq_one_letter_code
_entity_poly.pdbx_strand_id
1 'polypeptide(L)'
;IQAQTFIKNNKAPLLIHNTIIENHTGMGIYANLYNMKATNTVVANCGNYAMALTGGGEYIFEQNTIANYWKNSTRTTPSLFFNNVYQDPYGYQYATNFFFEMNNSIMYGNQSNEFETDFHIMGDTTYTFNNSLIKTTYKNKGSFSNFNECVFNKDPKFKDYETFNYHLDTL
;
A
#
# COMPACT_ATOMS: atom_id res chain seq x y z
N ILE A 1 -1.64 1.05 12.50
CA ILE A 1 -1.87 2.52 12.49
C ILE A 1 -3.20 2.80 11.81
N GLN A 2 -4.02 3.63 12.43
CA GLN A 2 -5.24 4.15 11.82
C GLN A 2 -5.18 5.68 11.76
N ALA A 3 -5.35 6.24 10.56
CA ALA A 3 -5.42 7.67 10.30
C ALA A 3 -6.70 7.97 9.51
N GLN A 4 -7.58 8.76 10.08
CA GLN A 4 -8.88 9.07 9.49
C GLN A 4 -9.29 10.51 9.77
N THR A 5 -9.90 11.14 8.78
CA THR A 5 -10.57 12.45 8.96
C THR A 5 -11.89 12.44 8.21
N PHE A 6 -12.79 13.32 8.62
CA PHE A 6 -14.02 13.65 7.89
C PHE A 6 -13.95 15.04 7.24
N ILE A 7 -12.78 15.68 7.30
CA ILE A 7 -12.54 17.01 6.75
C ILE A 7 -11.81 16.88 5.42
N LYS A 8 -12.48 17.18 4.32
CA LYS A 8 -12.02 17.00 2.94
C LYS A 8 -10.71 17.71 2.58
N ASN A 9 -10.19 18.62 3.39
CA ASN A 9 -9.02 19.45 3.08
C ASN A 9 -7.93 19.38 4.16
N ASN A 10 -7.75 18.24 4.82
CA ASN A 10 -6.63 18.09 5.74
C ASN A 10 -5.31 18.03 4.93
N LYS A 11 -4.50 19.08 5.02
CA LYS A 11 -3.25 19.19 4.27
C LYS A 11 -2.02 18.69 5.01
N ALA A 12 -2.10 18.52 6.33
CA ALA A 12 -0.96 18.04 7.10
C ALA A 12 -0.84 16.51 6.97
N PRO A 13 0.23 15.97 6.38
CA PRO A 13 0.40 14.53 6.27
C PRO A 13 0.78 13.91 7.61
N LEU A 14 0.32 12.68 7.85
CA LEU A 14 0.93 11.80 8.83
C LEU A 14 2.33 11.41 8.34
N LEU A 15 3.34 11.64 9.16
CA LEU A 15 4.71 11.25 8.85
C LEU A 15 5.05 9.95 9.56
N ILE A 16 5.48 8.95 8.79
CA ILE A 16 5.98 7.67 9.31
C ILE A 16 7.41 7.52 8.82
N HIS A 17 8.34 7.34 9.74
CA HIS A 17 9.75 7.30 9.41
C HIS A 17 10.49 6.27 10.26
N ASN A 18 11.38 5.48 9.63
CA ASN A 18 12.20 4.46 10.32
C ASN A 18 11.35 3.54 11.22
N THR A 19 10.22 3.05 10.73
CA THR A 19 9.23 2.34 11.55
C THR A 19 9.00 0.91 11.02
N ILE A 20 8.80 -0.03 11.93
CA ILE A 20 8.33 -1.38 11.61
C ILE A 20 6.92 -1.56 12.16
N ILE A 21 6.00 -1.93 11.28
CA ILE A 21 4.59 -2.22 11.61
C ILE A 21 4.31 -3.64 11.14
N GLU A 22 4.13 -4.56 12.06
CA GLU A 22 4.00 -5.97 11.70
C GLU A 22 3.11 -6.78 12.64
N ASN A 23 2.77 -8.00 12.20
CA ASN A 23 2.06 -8.99 13.00
C ASN A 23 0.65 -8.55 13.46
N HIS A 24 -0.06 -7.88 12.58
CA HIS A 24 -1.45 -7.47 12.81
C HIS A 24 -2.44 -8.49 12.23
N THR A 25 -3.43 -8.90 13.02
CA THR A 25 -4.52 -9.78 12.53
C THR A 25 -5.42 -9.08 11.50
N GLY A 26 -5.52 -7.76 11.54
CA GLY A 26 -6.23 -6.92 10.58
C GLY A 26 -5.28 -6.22 9.61
N MET A 27 -5.36 -4.89 9.55
CA MET A 27 -4.55 -4.03 8.68
C MET A 27 -3.37 -3.44 9.44
N GLY A 28 -2.20 -3.36 8.79
CA GLY A 28 -1.04 -2.67 9.35
C GLY A 28 -1.24 -1.15 9.37
N ILE A 29 -1.61 -0.59 8.22
CA ILE A 29 -1.99 0.83 8.07
C ILE A 29 -3.36 0.92 7.43
N TYR A 30 -4.25 1.69 8.04
CA TYR A 30 -5.51 2.12 7.46
C TYR A 30 -5.54 3.65 7.44
N ALA A 31 -5.65 4.23 6.25
CA ALA A 31 -5.85 5.66 6.08
C ALA A 31 -7.16 5.90 5.32
N ASN A 32 -7.97 6.83 5.81
CA ASN A 32 -9.22 7.22 5.15
C ASN A 32 -9.32 8.73 5.09
N LEU A 33 -9.38 9.26 3.87
CA LEU A 33 -9.41 10.71 3.59
C LEU A 33 -8.25 11.45 4.29
N TYR A 34 -7.04 10.87 4.27
CA TYR A 34 -5.89 11.38 5.00
C TYR A 34 -4.64 11.42 4.11
N ASN A 35 -3.76 12.38 4.35
CA ASN A 35 -2.47 12.46 3.66
C ASN A 35 -1.38 11.76 4.48
N MET A 36 -0.44 11.10 3.82
CA MET A 36 0.63 10.37 4.52
C MET A 36 1.95 10.42 3.73
N LYS A 37 3.05 10.55 4.46
CA LYS A 37 4.39 10.32 3.92
C LYS A 37 5.07 9.25 4.76
N ALA A 38 5.54 8.18 4.10
CA ALA A 38 6.25 7.10 4.76
C ALA A 38 7.64 6.93 4.13
N THR A 39 8.67 6.88 4.95
CA THR A 39 10.05 6.66 4.50
C THR A 39 10.73 5.63 5.37
N ASN A 40 11.52 4.76 4.73
CA ASN A 40 12.29 3.71 5.41
C ASN A 40 11.43 2.92 6.41
N THR A 41 10.26 2.48 5.96
CA THR A 41 9.27 1.83 6.82
C THR A 41 8.97 0.42 6.30
N VAL A 42 8.89 -0.54 7.21
CA VAL A 42 8.45 -1.91 6.93
C VAL A 42 7.00 -2.05 7.38
N VAL A 43 6.13 -2.53 6.50
CA VAL A 43 4.77 -2.96 6.86
C VAL A 43 4.60 -4.41 6.44
N ALA A 44 4.43 -5.30 7.41
CA ALA A 44 4.56 -6.72 7.15
C ALA A 44 3.57 -7.58 7.93
N ASN A 45 3.35 -8.80 7.40
CA ASN A 45 2.66 -9.89 8.08
C ASN A 45 1.31 -9.46 8.70
N CYS A 46 0.40 -9.00 7.86
CA CYS A 46 -0.94 -8.55 8.22
C CYS A 46 -2.02 -9.52 7.69
N GLY A 47 -3.00 -9.84 8.53
CA GLY A 47 -4.05 -10.82 8.22
C GLY A 47 -5.07 -10.36 7.19
N ASN A 48 -5.10 -9.06 6.91
CA ASN A 48 -5.86 -8.44 5.85
C ASN A 48 -4.89 -7.64 4.95
N TYR A 49 -5.15 -6.38 4.65
CA TYR A 49 -4.22 -5.53 3.92
C TYR A 49 -3.01 -5.16 4.80
N ALA A 50 -1.80 -5.13 4.23
CA ALA A 50 -0.71 -4.42 4.89
C ALA A 50 -1.03 -2.93 4.96
N MET A 51 -1.54 -2.37 3.85
CA MET A 51 -2.03 -0.99 3.80
C MET A 51 -3.34 -0.89 3.01
N ALA A 52 -4.33 -0.22 3.60
CA ALA A 52 -5.55 0.21 2.91
C ALA A 52 -5.62 1.75 2.95
N LEU A 53 -5.53 2.36 1.77
CA LEU A 53 -5.55 3.81 1.56
C LEU A 53 -6.85 4.15 0.85
N THR A 54 -7.81 4.68 1.60
CA THR A 54 -9.19 4.83 1.15
C THR A 54 -9.70 6.26 1.26
N GLY A 55 -10.80 6.55 0.62
CA GLY A 55 -11.45 7.85 0.71
C GLY A 55 -10.68 8.99 0.03
N GLY A 56 -9.65 8.70 -0.77
CA GLY A 56 -8.76 9.70 -1.35
C GLY A 56 -7.64 10.16 -0.42
N GLY A 57 -6.88 11.17 -0.87
CA GLY A 57 -5.73 11.71 -0.15
C GLY A 57 -4.46 11.70 -0.99
N GLU A 58 -3.38 12.18 -0.40
CA GLU A 58 -2.04 12.23 -1.00
C GLU A 58 -1.08 11.36 -0.20
N TYR A 59 -0.44 10.41 -0.88
CA TYR A 59 0.42 9.40 -0.29
C TYR A 59 1.77 9.36 -1.01
N ILE A 60 2.86 9.59 -0.29
CA ILE A 60 4.22 9.57 -0.82
C ILE A 60 5.05 8.60 0.00
N PHE A 61 5.54 7.55 -0.65
CA PHE A 61 6.28 6.46 -0.01
C PHE A 61 7.65 6.28 -0.65
N GLU A 62 8.70 6.30 0.17
CA GLU A 62 10.07 6.18 -0.28
C GLU A 62 10.84 5.14 0.53
N GLN A 63 11.56 4.25 -0.14
CA GLN A 63 12.41 3.24 0.50
C GLN A 63 11.66 2.36 1.50
N ASN A 64 10.44 1.96 1.18
CA ASN A 64 9.61 1.13 2.06
C ASN A 64 9.64 -0.34 1.64
N THR A 65 9.37 -1.21 2.59
CA THR A 65 9.14 -2.63 2.35
C THR A 65 7.73 -3.01 2.81
N ILE A 66 6.89 -3.39 1.87
CA ILE A 66 5.58 -3.98 2.13
C ILE A 66 5.71 -5.48 1.90
N ALA A 67 5.73 -6.29 2.97
CA ALA A 67 6.05 -7.71 2.92
C ALA A 67 4.96 -8.54 3.61
N ASN A 68 3.93 -8.96 2.88
CA ASN A 68 2.79 -9.59 3.52
C ASN A 68 2.74 -11.13 3.32
N TYR A 69 3.38 -11.84 4.22
CA TYR A 69 3.46 -13.31 4.26
C TYR A 69 2.59 -13.94 5.36
N TRP A 70 1.45 -13.35 5.67
CA TRP A 70 0.55 -13.82 6.73
C TRP A 70 0.21 -15.32 6.62
N LYS A 71 0.36 -16.06 7.72
CA LYS A 71 0.17 -17.52 7.80
C LYS A 71 -0.86 -17.98 8.85
N ASN A 72 -1.25 -17.10 9.78
CA ASN A 72 -2.10 -17.48 10.92
C ASN A 72 -3.56 -17.72 10.53
N SER A 73 -3.96 -17.30 9.34
CA SER A 73 -5.27 -17.58 8.73
C SER A 73 -5.19 -17.40 7.21
N THR A 74 -6.23 -17.79 6.49
CA THR A 74 -6.31 -17.54 5.05
C THR A 74 -6.49 -16.05 4.78
N ARG A 75 -5.52 -15.45 4.10
CA ARG A 75 -5.61 -14.10 3.55
C ARG A 75 -6.02 -14.16 2.08
N THR A 76 -7.04 -13.43 1.69
CA THR A 76 -7.54 -13.33 0.30
C THR A 76 -7.33 -11.94 -0.30
N THR A 77 -6.95 -10.97 0.52
CA THR A 77 -6.75 -9.58 0.14
C THR A 77 -5.31 -9.32 -0.34
N PRO A 78 -5.08 -8.34 -1.22
CA PRO A 78 -3.73 -7.89 -1.56
C PRO A 78 -3.04 -7.20 -0.37
N SER A 79 -1.74 -6.95 -0.49
CA SER A 79 -1.01 -6.17 0.52
C SER A 79 -1.40 -4.71 0.50
N LEU A 80 -1.61 -4.14 -0.69
CA LEU A 80 -1.89 -2.73 -0.89
C LEU A 80 -3.22 -2.55 -1.63
N PHE A 81 -4.11 -1.74 -1.05
CA PHE A 81 -5.43 -1.44 -1.61
C PHE A 81 -5.68 0.06 -1.65
N PHE A 82 -6.19 0.54 -2.79
CA PHE A 82 -6.57 1.94 -3.01
C PHE A 82 -8.04 2.09 -3.32
N ASN A 83 -8.65 3.11 -2.72
CA ASN A 83 -10.02 3.52 -3.03
C ASN A 83 -10.15 5.04 -2.84
N ASN A 84 -10.94 5.70 -3.68
CA ASN A 84 -11.14 7.15 -3.60
C ASN A 84 -12.54 7.56 -3.12
N VAL A 85 -13.30 6.62 -2.56
CA VAL A 85 -14.64 6.88 -2.03
C VAL A 85 -14.60 6.87 -0.51
N TYR A 86 -15.10 7.91 0.13
CA TYR A 86 -15.38 7.90 1.56
C TYR A 86 -16.89 8.05 1.83
N GLN A 87 -17.30 7.56 2.97
CA GLN A 87 -18.67 7.71 3.47
C GLN A 87 -18.67 8.64 4.67
N ASP A 88 -19.55 9.64 4.64
CA ASP A 88 -19.73 10.55 5.76
C ASP A 88 -20.52 9.90 6.91
N PRO A 89 -20.62 10.55 8.10
CA PRO A 89 -21.39 10.02 9.24
C PRO A 89 -22.88 9.83 8.96
N TYR A 90 -23.40 10.46 7.91
CA TYR A 90 -24.82 10.35 7.51
C TYR A 90 -25.04 9.26 6.47
N GLY A 91 -23.99 8.59 6.02
CA GLY A 91 -24.07 7.50 5.02
C GLY A 91 -23.94 7.94 3.58
N TYR A 92 -23.75 9.22 3.28
CA TYR A 92 -23.53 9.69 1.92
C TYR A 92 -22.12 9.36 1.45
N GLN A 93 -22.01 8.90 0.21
CA GLN A 93 -20.72 8.56 -0.41
C GLN A 93 -20.24 9.69 -1.32
N TYR A 94 -18.94 9.96 -1.24
CA TYR A 94 -18.27 11.01 -2.00
C TYR A 94 -16.99 10.46 -2.62
N ALA A 95 -16.83 10.63 -3.92
CA ALA A 95 -15.56 10.43 -4.58
C ALA A 95 -14.64 11.64 -4.38
N THR A 96 -13.38 11.39 -4.17
CA THR A 96 -12.37 12.43 -3.94
C THR A 96 -11.13 12.18 -4.80
N ASN A 97 -10.23 13.15 -4.84
CA ASN A 97 -8.96 12.97 -5.52
C ASN A 97 -8.05 12.04 -4.72
N PHE A 98 -7.33 11.19 -5.43
CA PHE A 98 -6.37 10.25 -4.88
C PHE A 98 -5.04 10.38 -5.61
N PHE A 99 -3.98 10.60 -4.87
CA PHE A 99 -2.63 10.61 -5.38
C PHE A 99 -1.76 9.65 -4.58
N PHE A 100 -1.01 8.79 -5.29
CA PHE A 100 -0.05 7.88 -4.67
C PHE A 100 1.23 7.82 -5.48
N GLU A 101 2.34 7.91 -4.80
CA GLU A 101 3.67 7.70 -5.35
C GLU A 101 4.50 6.79 -4.45
N MET A 102 5.10 5.75 -5.02
CA MET A 102 6.00 4.85 -4.31
C MET A 102 7.32 4.71 -5.05
N ASN A 103 8.40 5.08 -4.39
CA ASN A 103 9.75 5.13 -4.95
C ASN A 103 10.69 4.15 -4.24
N ASN A 104 11.58 3.49 -5.00
CA ASN A 104 12.69 2.69 -4.49
C ASN A 104 12.26 1.68 -3.41
N SER A 105 11.16 1.00 -3.63
CA SER A 105 10.46 0.21 -2.59
C SER A 105 10.18 -1.21 -3.05
N ILE A 106 9.83 -2.07 -2.11
CA ILE A 106 9.44 -3.46 -2.36
C ILE A 106 8.00 -3.66 -1.90
N MET A 107 7.17 -4.24 -2.77
CA MET A 107 5.84 -4.75 -2.43
C MET A 107 5.73 -6.21 -2.85
N TYR A 108 5.69 -7.11 -1.88
CA TYR A 108 5.71 -8.54 -2.11
C TYR A 108 4.93 -9.31 -1.03
N GLY A 109 4.55 -10.56 -1.32
CA GLY A 109 3.85 -11.41 -0.36
C GLY A 109 3.45 -12.76 -0.93
N ASN A 110 2.57 -13.45 -0.26
CA ASN A 110 2.13 -14.80 -0.62
C ASN A 110 0.93 -14.84 -1.61
N GLN A 111 0.28 -13.71 -1.91
CA GLN A 111 -0.74 -13.68 -2.97
C GLN A 111 -0.09 -13.53 -4.36
N SER A 112 -0.79 -13.97 -5.39
CA SER A 112 -0.37 -13.76 -6.79
C SER A 112 -0.46 -12.29 -7.21
N ASN A 113 -1.36 -11.54 -6.58
CA ASN A 113 -1.55 -10.12 -6.77
C ASN A 113 -1.54 -9.41 -5.41
N GLU A 114 -0.55 -8.56 -5.18
CA GLU A 114 -0.39 -7.84 -3.91
C GLU A 114 -0.83 -6.37 -4.01
N PHE A 115 -1.45 -5.98 -5.13
CA PHE A 115 -1.93 -4.62 -5.36
C PHE A 115 -3.30 -4.61 -6.05
N GLU A 116 -4.23 -3.80 -5.52
CA GLU A 116 -5.57 -3.64 -6.10
C GLU A 116 -6.09 -2.22 -5.94
N THR A 117 -6.89 -1.77 -6.91
CA THR A 117 -7.57 -0.49 -6.88
C THR A 117 -9.07 -0.65 -7.11
N ASP A 118 -9.85 0.13 -6.39
CA ASP A 118 -11.30 0.28 -6.57
C ASP A 118 -11.64 1.78 -6.63
N PHE A 119 -11.37 2.38 -7.80
CA PHE A 119 -11.59 3.81 -8.00
C PHE A 119 -12.95 4.10 -8.63
N HIS A 120 -13.66 5.04 -8.02
CA HIS A 120 -14.83 5.65 -8.63
C HIS A 120 -14.39 6.71 -9.64
N ILE A 121 -15.10 6.79 -10.77
CA ILE A 121 -14.76 7.67 -11.91
C ILE A 121 -14.85 9.17 -11.61
N MET A 122 -15.58 9.55 -10.56
CA MET A 122 -15.70 10.95 -10.13
C MET A 122 -14.59 11.27 -9.12
N GLY A 123 -13.54 11.88 -9.58
CA GLY A 123 -12.37 12.26 -8.80
C GLY A 123 -11.11 11.93 -9.57
N ASP A 124 -10.14 12.82 -9.54
CA ASP A 124 -8.85 12.62 -10.18
C ASP A 124 -8.07 11.57 -9.40
N THR A 125 -7.72 10.47 -10.06
CA THR A 125 -6.95 9.39 -9.44
C THR A 125 -5.66 9.18 -10.21
N THR A 126 -4.55 9.27 -9.49
CA THR A 126 -3.22 9.01 -10.04
C THR A 126 -2.45 8.14 -9.06
N TYR A 127 -1.76 7.14 -9.58
CA TYR A 127 -0.80 6.38 -8.80
C TYR A 127 0.40 6.01 -9.64
N THR A 128 1.57 6.04 -9.05
CA THR A 128 2.83 5.66 -9.71
C THR A 128 3.71 4.84 -8.79
N PHE A 129 4.38 3.88 -9.40
CA PHE A 129 5.44 3.11 -8.78
C PHE A 129 6.72 3.35 -9.59
N ASN A 130 7.78 3.76 -8.93
CA ASN A 130 9.05 4.10 -9.56
C ASN A 130 10.18 3.26 -8.97
N ASN A 131 11.03 2.67 -9.81
CA ASN A 131 12.23 1.95 -9.40
C ASN A 131 11.96 0.91 -8.28
N SER A 132 10.85 0.21 -8.36
CA SER A 132 10.33 -0.63 -7.28
C SER A 132 10.14 -2.08 -7.72
N LEU A 133 10.21 -3.00 -6.76
CA LEU A 133 9.89 -4.40 -6.99
C LEU A 133 8.45 -4.67 -6.57
N ILE A 134 7.63 -5.13 -7.51
CA ILE A 134 6.18 -5.25 -7.34
C ILE A 134 5.70 -6.67 -7.67
N LYS A 135 4.96 -7.29 -6.78
CA LYS A 135 4.24 -8.54 -7.06
C LYS A 135 2.80 -8.22 -7.47
N THR A 136 2.49 -8.39 -8.74
CA THR A 136 1.17 -8.04 -9.27
C THR A 136 0.86 -8.79 -10.56
N THR A 137 -0.42 -9.01 -10.81
CA THR A 137 -0.94 -9.50 -12.09
C THR A 137 -1.28 -8.37 -13.07
N TYR A 138 -1.19 -7.11 -12.67
CA TYR A 138 -1.54 -5.95 -13.52
C TYR A 138 -0.68 -5.84 -14.78
N LYS A 139 0.54 -6.35 -14.77
CA LYS A 139 1.42 -6.41 -15.94
C LYS A 139 0.76 -7.03 -17.18
N ASN A 140 -0.20 -7.92 -16.98
CA ASN A 140 -0.88 -8.62 -18.06
C ASN A 140 -2.08 -7.84 -18.63
N LYS A 141 -2.43 -6.69 -18.06
CA LYS A 141 -3.62 -5.89 -18.45
C LYS A 141 -3.30 -4.61 -19.24
N GLY A 142 -2.06 -4.43 -19.68
CA GLY A 142 -1.73 -3.46 -20.74
C GLY A 142 -1.55 -1.99 -20.34
N SER A 143 -1.54 -1.63 -19.06
CA SER A 143 -1.26 -0.26 -18.64
C SER A 143 0.05 -0.16 -17.86
N PHE A 144 1.14 0.16 -18.57
CA PHE A 144 2.46 0.36 -17.97
C PHE A 144 2.72 1.80 -17.49
N SER A 145 1.81 2.74 -17.79
CA SER A 145 2.02 4.16 -17.50
C SER A 145 2.19 4.48 -16.01
N ASN A 146 1.75 3.57 -15.12
CA ASN A 146 1.84 3.76 -13.68
C ASN A 146 3.05 3.05 -13.04
N PHE A 147 3.89 2.38 -13.84
CA PHE A 147 5.03 1.61 -13.34
C PHE A 147 6.29 1.98 -14.13
N ASN A 148 7.11 2.84 -13.55
CA ASN A 148 8.34 3.34 -14.17
C ASN A 148 9.54 2.55 -13.64
N GLU A 149 10.29 1.91 -14.52
CA GLU A 149 11.50 1.13 -14.19
C GLU A 149 11.30 0.10 -13.05
N CYS A 150 10.12 -0.49 -12.99
CA CYS A 150 9.79 -1.48 -11.98
C CYS A 150 10.19 -2.90 -12.38
N VAL A 151 10.60 -3.67 -11.38
CA VAL A 151 10.84 -5.11 -11.49
C VAL A 151 9.58 -5.84 -11.03
N PHE A 152 9.09 -6.80 -11.83
CA PHE A 152 7.85 -7.51 -11.53
C PHE A 152 8.08 -8.96 -11.16
N ASN A 153 7.40 -9.41 -10.11
CA ASN A 153 7.24 -10.81 -9.74
C ASN A 153 8.56 -11.59 -9.55
N LYS A 154 9.67 -10.90 -9.36
CA LYS A 154 10.92 -11.53 -8.95
C LYS A 154 10.97 -11.65 -7.44
N ASP A 155 11.51 -12.76 -6.96
CA ASP A 155 11.74 -12.96 -5.53
C ASP A 155 12.66 -11.87 -4.98
N PRO A 156 12.26 -11.11 -3.95
CA PRO A 156 13.06 -10.06 -3.35
C PRO A 156 14.31 -10.59 -2.61
N LYS A 157 14.40 -11.89 -2.38
CA LYS A 157 15.50 -12.52 -1.63
C LYS A 157 15.62 -11.95 -0.22
N PHE A 158 14.52 -11.92 0.50
CA PHE A 158 14.56 -11.67 1.94
C PHE A 158 15.31 -12.79 2.65
N LYS A 159 16.15 -12.44 3.62
CA LYS A 159 16.95 -13.41 4.40
C LYS A 159 16.09 -14.50 5.02
N ASP A 160 15.03 -14.11 5.69
CA ASP A 160 14.10 -15.07 6.29
C ASP A 160 12.77 -14.37 6.61
N TYR A 161 11.84 -14.39 5.67
CA TYR A 161 10.51 -13.81 5.88
C TYR A 161 9.67 -14.61 6.90
N GLU A 162 10.07 -15.84 7.22
CA GLU A 162 9.37 -16.68 8.21
C GLU A 162 9.63 -16.24 9.64
N THR A 163 10.80 -15.69 9.90
CA THR A 163 11.18 -15.07 11.18
C THR A 163 11.13 -13.54 11.14
N PHE A 164 10.42 -12.99 10.14
CA PHE A 164 10.23 -11.54 9.96
C PHE A 164 11.51 -10.76 9.64
N ASN A 165 12.53 -11.45 9.12
CA ASN A 165 13.76 -10.82 8.67
C ASN A 165 13.66 -10.41 7.20
N TYR A 166 13.22 -9.18 6.95
CA TYR A 166 13.04 -8.61 5.62
C TYR A 166 14.28 -7.90 5.06
N HIS A 167 15.43 -8.09 5.67
CA HIS A 167 16.70 -7.69 5.06
C HIS A 167 16.93 -8.50 3.77
N LEU A 168 17.48 -7.85 2.76
CA LEU A 168 17.85 -8.54 1.55
C LEU A 168 19.05 -9.45 1.82
N ASP A 169 19.04 -10.64 1.23
CA ASP A 169 20.20 -11.51 1.27
C ASP A 169 21.29 -10.94 0.36
N THR A 170 22.47 -10.80 0.90
CA THR A 170 23.64 -10.38 0.11
C THR A 170 24.20 -11.61 -0.61
N LEU A 171 24.16 -11.60 -1.93
CA LEU A 171 24.84 -12.56 -2.77
C LEU A 171 26.36 -12.50 -2.59
#